data_dd66ce074f345477a8208c57a3804b0e
#
_entry.id   dd66ce074f345477a8208c57a3804b0e
#
_cell.length_a   1.000
_cell.length_b   1.000
_cell.length_c   1.000
_cell.angle_alpha   90.00
_cell.angle_beta   90.00
_cell.angle_gamma   90.00
#
_symmetry.space_group_name_H-M   'P 1'
#
loop_
_entity.id
_entity.type
_entity.pdbx_description
1 polymer ?
#
loop_
_entity_poly.entity_id
_entity_poly.type
_entity_poly.pdbx_seq_one_letter_code
_entity_poly.pdbx_strand_id
1 'polypeptide(L)'
;MKEENNIIAIRKRDIALAHEAFASLMSNTEMILNSDARENPCKYKALTASTLETCAVEKIKLACSDSPFDADEVKLISGQRFPDIVADNYYGIEVKSTKENHWTSTGSSIVETTRIENVDDIYMLFGKLGGDVPQFRCRPYLDVVYDIAVTHSPRYLINMELEKKDTIFSKKGTTYDDIRTSPDSISIARRYYRERAKKNNRQEMPWWITSENLESAHSFNIRLWKSLDLREKRELQA
;
A
#
# COMPACT_ATOMS: atom_id res chain seq x y z
N MET A 1 0.93 2.41 35.70
CA MET A 1 -0.29 2.89 35.03
C MET A 1 -0.11 3.35 33.57
N LYS A 2 1.02 4.01 33.18
CA LYS A 2 1.26 4.38 31.78
C LYS A 2 1.62 3.19 30.87
N GLU A 3 2.28 2.16 31.39
CA GLU A 3 2.68 0.98 30.61
C GLU A 3 1.51 0.03 30.25
N GLU A 4 0.46 -0.03 31.07
CA GLU A 4 -0.68 -0.91 30.83
C GLU A 4 -1.65 -0.44 29.75
N ASN A 5 -1.58 0.83 29.35
CA ASN A 5 -2.46 1.45 28.39
C ASN A 5 -1.76 1.84 27.07
N ASN A 6 -0.52 1.44 26.86
CA ASN A 6 0.14 1.63 25.57
C ASN A 6 -0.36 0.61 24.55
N ILE A 7 -0.23 0.92 23.26
CA ILE A 7 -0.75 0.09 22.18
C ILE A 7 -0.19 -1.34 22.18
N ILE A 8 1.07 -1.54 22.58
CA ILE A 8 1.70 -2.86 22.64
C ILE A 8 1.07 -3.72 23.74
N ALA A 9 0.78 -3.13 24.91
CA ALA A 9 0.10 -3.84 26.01
C ALA A 9 -1.35 -4.16 25.64
N ILE A 10 -2.05 -3.24 24.96
CA ILE A 10 -3.41 -3.47 24.45
C ILE A 10 -3.38 -4.63 23.46
N ARG A 11 -2.49 -4.60 22.45
CA ARG A 11 -2.36 -5.62 21.44
C ARG A 11 -2.11 -7.04 22.01
N LYS A 12 -1.30 -7.16 23.05
CA LYS A 12 -1.03 -8.44 23.73
C LYS A 12 -2.27 -9.03 24.42
N ARG A 13 -3.20 -8.19 24.86
CA ARG A 13 -4.43 -8.60 25.55
C ARG A 13 -5.60 -8.79 24.59
N ASP A 14 -5.75 -7.86 23.66
CA ASP A 14 -6.87 -7.81 22.70
C ASP A 14 -6.43 -7.16 21.40
N ILE A 15 -6.24 -7.98 20.38
CA ILE A 15 -5.79 -7.52 19.05
C ILE A 15 -6.87 -6.72 18.34
N ALA A 16 -8.17 -7.01 18.57
CA ALA A 16 -9.25 -6.28 17.94
C ALA A 16 -9.33 -4.85 18.51
N LEU A 17 -9.19 -4.69 19.83
CA LEU A 17 -9.13 -3.39 20.46
C LEU A 17 -7.91 -2.58 19.99
N ALA A 18 -6.78 -3.23 19.76
CA ALA A 18 -5.60 -2.57 19.20
C ALA A 18 -5.82 -2.10 17.75
N HIS A 19 -6.51 -2.86 16.92
CA HIS A 19 -6.91 -2.44 15.57
C HIS A 19 -7.89 -1.25 15.60
N GLU A 20 -8.84 -1.25 16.53
CA GLU A 20 -9.76 -0.11 16.75
C GLU A 20 -9.00 1.15 17.18
N ALA A 21 -8.00 1.00 18.06
CA ALA A 21 -7.15 2.13 18.48
C ALA A 21 -6.34 2.68 17.29
N PHE A 22 -5.82 1.81 16.41
CA PHE A 22 -5.11 2.24 15.21
C PHE A 22 -6.06 2.93 14.21
N ALA A 23 -7.24 2.40 14.00
CA ALA A 23 -8.26 3.04 13.17
C ALA A 23 -8.63 4.45 13.69
N SER A 24 -8.73 4.61 15.01
CA SER A 24 -9.00 5.90 15.66
C SER A 24 -7.82 6.88 15.45
N LEU A 25 -6.57 6.43 15.62
CA LEU A 25 -5.38 7.23 15.33
C LEU A 25 -5.38 7.74 13.88
N MET A 26 -5.68 6.86 12.92
CA MET A 26 -5.70 7.22 11.51
C MET A 26 -6.86 8.15 11.14
N SER A 27 -8.02 7.99 11.78
CA SER A 27 -9.16 8.92 11.64
C SER A 27 -8.81 10.32 12.18
N ASN A 28 -8.18 10.41 13.34
CA ASN A 28 -7.71 11.67 13.90
C ASN A 28 -6.64 12.34 13.01
N THR A 29 -5.72 11.55 12.47
CA THR A 29 -4.71 12.03 11.51
C THR A 29 -5.36 12.63 10.27
N GLU A 30 -6.38 11.96 9.72
CA GLU A 30 -7.14 12.46 8.58
C GLU A 30 -7.83 13.81 8.90
N MET A 31 -8.45 13.91 10.07
CA MET A 31 -9.08 15.17 10.50
C MET A 31 -8.09 16.30 10.63
N ILE A 32 -6.92 16.07 11.25
CA ILE A 32 -5.85 17.05 11.39
C ILE A 32 -5.33 17.51 10.03
N LEU A 33 -5.04 16.57 9.12
CA LEU A 33 -4.57 16.87 7.76
C LEU A 33 -5.59 17.70 6.99
N ASN A 34 -6.87 17.32 7.02
CA ASN A 34 -7.92 18.04 6.31
C ASN A 34 -8.19 19.43 6.90
N SER A 35 -8.05 19.62 8.21
CA SER A 35 -8.16 20.93 8.85
C SER A 35 -7.01 21.84 8.42
N ASP A 36 -5.76 21.39 8.55
CA ASP A 36 -4.59 22.17 8.16
C ASP A 36 -4.56 22.46 6.64
N ALA A 37 -5.02 21.53 5.80
CA ALA A 37 -5.09 21.73 4.36
C ALA A 37 -6.13 22.79 3.94
N ARG A 38 -7.22 22.93 4.68
CA ARG A 38 -8.20 24.03 4.47
C ARG A 38 -7.62 25.40 4.80
N GLU A 39 -6.84 25.46 5.88
CA GLU A 39 -6.20 26.71 6.31
C GLU A 39 -4.99 27.08 5.44
N ASN A 40 -4.26 26.07 4.94
CA ASN A 40 -3.00 26.23 4.21
C ASN A 40 -2.99 25.52 2.85
N PRO A 41 -3.95 25.77 1.94
CA PRO A 41 -4.10 24.98 0.71
C PRO A 41 -2.87 25.06 -0.21
N CYS A 42 -2.23 26.22 -0.31
CA CYS A 42 -1.03 26.40 -1.14
C CYS A 42 0.15 25.54 -0.65
N LYS A 43 0.34 25.43 0.68
CA LYS A 43 1.36 24.56 1.28
C LYS A 43 1.16 23.12 0.84
N TYR A 44 -0.06 22.60 0.95
CA TYR A 44 -0.35 21.21 0.63
C TYR A 44 -0.32 20.91 -0.87
N LYS A 45 -0.76 21.85 -1.72
CA LYS A 45 -0.61 21.73 -3.18
C LYS A 45 0.85 21.64 -3.64
N ALA A 46 1.76 22.24 -2.90
CA ALA A 46 3.19 22.23 -3.21
C ALA A 46 3.90 20.93 -2.78
N LEU A 47 3.30 20.11 -1.93
CA LEU A 47 3.94 18.88 -1.43
C LEU A 47 4.30 17.93 -2.57
N THR A 48 5.49 17.36 -2.49
CA THR A 48 5.95 16.21 -3.26
C THR A 48 5.62 14.91 -2.51
N ALA A 49 5.86 13.75 -3.10
CA ALA A 49 5.68 12.47 -2.41
C ALA A 49 6.50 12.43 -1.10
N SER A 50 7.80 12.70 -1.17
CA SER A 50 8.70 12.65 -0.01
C SER A 50 8.34 13.69 1.07
N THR A 51 7.98 14.92 0.69
CA THR A 51 7.58 15.95 1.68
C THR A 51 6.21 15.66 2.29
N LEU A 52 5.34 14.94 1.57
CA LEU A 52 4.09 14.47 2.14
C LEU A 52 4.32 13.36 3.18
N GLU A 53 5.23 12.42 2.95
CA GLU A 53 5.60 11.40 3.92
C GLU A 53 6.08 12.04 5.24
N THR A 54 6.96 13.05 5.16
CA THR A 54 7.42 13.80 6.35
C THR A 54 6.26 14.52 7.04
N CYS A 55 5.41 15.20 6.28
CA CYS A 55 4.22 15.86 6.81
C CYS A 55 3.26 14.86 7.48
N ALA A 56 3.08 13.68 6.89
CA ALA A 56 2.26 12.62 7.46
C ALA A 56 2.79 12.16 8.83
N VAL A 57 4.10 11.94 8.96
CA VAL A 57 4.73 11.60 10.26
C VAL A 57 4.42 12.68 11.32
N GLU A 58 4.57 13.95 10.98
CA GLU A 58 4.28 15.06 11.91
C GLU A 58 2.81 15.04 12.37
N LYS A 59 1.87 14.81 11.45
CA LYS A 59 0.44 14.79 11.76
C LYS A 59 0.01 13.55 12.54
N ILE A 60 0.61 12.39 12.27
CA ILE A 60 0.41 11.16 13.05
C ILE A 60 0.93 11.37 14.48
N LYS A 61 2.12 11.95 14.66
CA LYS A 61 2.67 12.28 15.99
C LYS A 61 1.77 13.22 16.78
N LEU A 62 1.17 14.20 16.13
CA LEU A 62 0.16 15.07 16.77
C LEU A 62 -1.08 14.28 17.20
N ALA A 63 -1.55 13.36 16.37
CA ALA A 63 -2.71 12.53 16.68
C ALA A 63 -2.45 11.52 17.82
N CYS A 64 -1.18 11.20 18.11
CA CYS A 64 -0.83 10.32 19.23
C CYS A 64 -1.17 10.90 20.60
N SER A 65 -1.34 12.23 20.75
CA SER A 65 -1.62 12.87 22.04
C SER A 65 -2.85 12.30 22.75
N ASP A 66 -3.86 11.89 22.00
CA ASP A 66 -5.13 11.33 22.48
C ASP A 66 -5.29 9.84 22.13
N SER A 67 -4.19 9.12 22.04
CA SER A 67 -4.16 7.72 21.65
C SER A 67 -3.18 6.90 22.52
N PRO A 68 -3.26 5.56 22.52
CA PRO A 68 -2.30 4.71 23.22
C PRO A 68 -0.96 4.57 22.48
N PHE A 69 -0.78 5.20 21.32
CA PHE A 69 0.45 5.17 20.54
C PHE A 69 1.49 6.14 21.08
N ASP A 70 2.75 5.74 20.97
CA ASP A 70 3.87 6.59 21.33
C ASP A 70 4.34 7.41 20.12
N ALA A 71 4.29 8.74 20.22
CA ALA A 71 4.74 9.63 19.15
C ALA A 71 6.22 9.43 18.79
N ASP A 72 7.07 9.03 19.75
CA ASP A 72 8.49 8.78 19.50
C ASP A 72 8.73 7.47 18.74
N GLU A 73 7.76 6.55 18.79
CA GLU A 73 7.78 5.29 18.04
C GLU A 73 7.13 5.39 16.65
N VAL A 74 6.67 6.57 16.23
CA VAL A 74 6.25 6.84 14.84
C VAL A 74 7.48 7.23 14.02
N LYS A 75 7.88 6.37 13.09
CA LYS A 75 9.14 6.47 12.34
C LYS A 75 8.91 6.43 10.84
N LEU A 76 9.49 7.39 10.12
CA LEU A 76 9.62 7.32 8.66
C LEU A 76 10.66 6.26 8.30
N ILE A 77 10.32 5.38 7.39
CA ILE A 77 11.21 4.32 6.93
C ILE A 77 11.97 4.80 5.69
N SER A 78 13.27 4.83 5.79
CA SER A 78 14.13 5.25 4.69
C SER A 78 14.28 4.16 3.61
N GLY A 79 14.48 4.59 2.37
CA GLY A 79 14.71 3.69 1.23
C GLY A 79 13.42 3.24 0.56
N GLN A 80 13.52 2.29 -0.38
CA GLN A 80 12.37 1.75 -1.11
C GLN A 80 11.74 0.59 -0.32
N ARG A 81 11.28 0.86 0.91
CA ARG A 81 10.65 -0.12 1.78
C ARG A 81 9.13 0.12 1.84
N PHE A 82 8.41 -0.91 2.23
CA PHE A 82 6.97 -0.90 2.41
C PHE A 82 6.63 -1.36 3.83
N PRO A 83 5.78 -0.67 4.56
CA PRO A 83 5.18 0.65 4.27
C PRO A 83 6.15 1.82 4.51
N ASP A 84 5.74 3.07 4.15
CA ASP A 84 6.56 4.29 4.27
C ASP A 84 6.78 4.72 5.73
N ILE A 85 5.79 4.48 6.61
CA ILE A 85 5.82 4.85 8.03
C ILE A 85 5.46 3.63 8.87
N VAL A 86 6.14 3.48 10.01
CA VAL A 86 5.83 2.45 11.01
C VAL A 86 5.60 3.12 12.37
N ALA A 87 4.53 2.70 13.06
CA ALA A 87 4.21 3.07 14.42
C ALA A 87 4.21 1.82 15.32
N ASP A 88 4.91 1.90 16.46
CA ASP A 88 4.99 0.83 17.48
C ASP A 88 5.27 -0.56 16.91
N ASN A 89 6.11 -0.66 15.89
CA ASN A 89 6.62 -1.85 15.21
C ASN A 89 5.58 -2.72 14.44
N TYR A 90 4.28 -2.61 14.72
CA TYR A 90 3.25 -3.48 14.15
C TYR A 90 2.29 -2.79 13.19
N TYR A 91 2.29 -1.47 13.20
CA TYR A 91 1.33 -0.66 12.47
C TYR A 91 2.02 0.12 11.37
N GLY A 92 1.56 -0.08 10.14
CA GLY A 92 2.16 0.54 8.96
C GLY A 92 1.25 1.58 8.31
N ILE A 93 1.85 2.63 7.76
CA ILE A 93 1.13 3.61 6.97
C ILE A 93 1.86 3.76 5.63
N GLU A 94 1.17 3.42 4.56
CA GLU A 94 1.61 3.68 3.18
C GLU A 94 1.06 5.02 2.74
N VAL A 95 1.92 5.90 2.25
CA VAL A 95 1.57 7.27 1.86
C VAL A 95 1.53 7.39 0.34
N LYS A 96 0.42 7.86 -0.20
CA LYS A 96 0.28 8.14 -1.63
C LYS A 96 -0.36 9.49 -1.87
N SER A 97 -0.07 10.09 -3.01
CA SER A 97 -0.73 11.32 -3.43
C SER A 97 -0.89 11.41 -4.94
N THR A 98 -1.80 12.28 -5.35
CA THR A 98 -1.93 12.72 -6.74
C THR A 98 -2.11 14.23 -6.82
N LYS A 99 -1.60 14.83 -7.88
CA LYS A 99 -1.87 16.23 -8.23
C LYS A 99 -3.20 16.39 -8.97
N GLU A 100 -3.80 15.28 -9.38
CA GLU A 100 -5.08 15.25 -10.05
C GLU A 100 -6.23 15.24 -9.02
N ASN A 101 -7.46 15.47 -9.50
CA ASN A 101 -8.66 15.49 -8.66
C ASN A 101 -9.36 14.11 -8.64
N HIS A 102 -8.62 13.05 -8.34
CA HIS A 102 -9.16 11.68 -8.17
C HIS A 102 -8.52 10.96 -7.00
N TRP A 103 -9.11 9.83 -6.59
CA TRP A 103 -8.72 9.04 -5.43
C TRP A 103 -8.06 7.71 -5.79
N THR A 104 -7.34 7.66 -6.92
CA THR A 104 -6.72 6.43 -7.42
C THR A 104 -5.21 6.58 -7.59
N SER A 105 -4.47 5.50 -7.36
CA SER A 105 -3.02 5.44 -7.56
C SER A 105 -2.56 4.00 -7.77
N THR A 106 -1.27 3.86 -8.09
CA THR A 106 -0.57 2.57 -8.05
C THR A 106 -0.03 2.33 -6.65
N GLY A 107 -0.32 1.16 -6.09
CA GLY A 107 0.14 0.72 -4.77
C GLY A 107 1.48 -0.01 -4.78
N SER A 108 1.71 -0.82 -3.73
CA SER A 108 2.91 -1.65 -3.59
C SER A 108 3.02 -2.74 -4.67
N SER A 109 4.20 -3.32 -4.81
CA SER A 109 4.38 -4.55 -5.59
C SER A 109 3.68 -5.72 -4.89
N ILE A 110 3.05 -6.61 -5.65
CA ILE A 110 2.47 -7.84 -5.07
C ILE A 110 3.54 -8.80 -4.52
N VAL A 111 4.79 -8.65 -4.92
CA VAL A 111 5.92 -9.49 -4.48
C VAL A 111 6.47 -9.01 -3.12
N GLU A 112 6.24 -7.77 -2.76
CA GLU A 112 6.60 -7.14 -1.48
C GLU A 112 7.98 -7.52 -0.89
N THR A 113 8.99 -7.62 -1.74
CA THR A 113 10.36 -8.00 -1.33
C THR A 113 11.02 -7.01 -0.35
N THR A 114 10.41 -5.84 -0.16
CA THR A 114 10.92 -4.76 0.69
C THR A 114 10.07 -4.48 1.92
N ARG A 115 9.12 -5.38 2.24
CA ARG A 115 8.23 -5.24 3.40
C ARG A 115 9.02 -5.24 4.70
N ILE A 116 8.64 -4.35 5.61
CA ILE A 116 9.14 -4.34 6.98
C ILE A 116 8.56 -5.53 7.74
N GLU A 117 9.42 -6.26 8.43
CA GLU A 117 9.03 -7.40 9.26
C GLU A 117 8.14 -6.94 10.44
N ASN A 118 7.27 -7.82 10.88
CA ASN A 118 6.31 -7.64 12.00
C ASN A 118 5.18 -6.63 11.77
N VAL A 119 5.21 -5.84 10.70
CA VAL A 119 4.09 -4.96 10.36
C VAL A 119 2.97 -5.78 9.74
N ASP A 120 1.86 -5.91 10.41
CA ASP A 120 0.71 -6.73 9.98
C ASP A 120 -0.57 -5.92 9.73
N ASP A 121 -0.74 -4.78 10.37
CA ASP A 121 -1.87 -3.87 10.10
C ASP A 121 -1.38 -2.61 9.37
N ILE A 122 -1.92 -2.38 8.16
CA ILE A 122 -1.47 -1.29 7.30
C ILE A 122 -2.66 -0.42 6.89
N TYR A 123 -2.47 0.89 6.99
CA TYR A 123 -3.37 1.91 6.46
C TYR A 123 -2.75 2.61 5.25
N MET A 124 -3.61 2.95 4.29
CA MET A 124 -3.31 3.89 3.22
C MET A 124 -3.65 5.30 3.70
N LEU A 125 -2.69 6.20 3.71
CA LEU A 125 -2.88 7.64 3.81
C LEU A 125 -2.75 8.23 2.41
N PHE A 126 -3.84 8.76 1.87
CA PHE A 126 -3.87 9.27 0.51
C PHE A 126 -4.16 10.76 0.48
N GLY A 127 -3.27 11.53 -0.14
CA GLY A 127 -3.45 12.95 -0.41
C GLY A 127 -3.93 13.23 -1.84
N LYS A 128 -5.15 13.69 -2.00
CA LYS A 128 -5.64 14.28 -3.24
C LYS A 128 -5.30 15.77 -3.22
N LEU A 129 -4.15 16.11 -3.82
CA LEU A 129 -3.57 17.46 -3.76
C LEU A 129 -4.09 18.40 -4.87
N GLY A 130 -4.77 17.85 -5.86
CA GLY A 130 -5.48 18.60 -6.90
C GLY A 130 -6.82 19.17 -6.44
N GLY A 131 -7.45 20.00 -7.29
CA GLY A 131 -8.70 20.67 -6.97
C GLY A 131 -8.51 21.98 -6.17
N ASP A 132 -9.60 22.56 -5.68
CA ASP A 132 -9.57 23.86 -5.00
C ASP A 132 -8.88 23.75 -3.64
N VAL A 133 -9.22 22.74 -2.86
CA VAL A 133 -8.63 22.43 -1.55
C VAL A 133 -8.11 21.00 -1.56
N PRO A 134 -6.85 20.76 -1.16
CA PRO A 134 -6.31 19.42 -0.95
C PRO A 134 -7.13 18.65 0.08
N GLN A 135 -7.29 17.36 -0.15
CA GLN A 135 -8.07 16.47 0.70
C GLN A 135 -7.27 15.22 1.03
N PHE A 136 -7.49 14.67 2.21
CA PHE A 136 -6.83 13.46 2.69
C PHE A 136 -7.84 12.42 3.11
N ARG A 137 -7.50 11.13 2.90
CA ARG A 137 -8.25 9.99 3.40
C ARG A 137 -7.29 8.95 3.97
N CYS A 138 -7.69 8.36 5.09
CA CYS A 138 -7.02 7.22 5.70
C CYS A 138 -7.97 6.03 5.71
N ARG A 139 -7.53 4.91 5.12
CA ARG A 139 -8.33 3.68 5.08
C ARG A 139 -7.45 2.45 5.25
N PRO A 140 -7.95 1.34 5.80
CA PRO A 140 -7.22 0.08 5.78
C PRO A 140 -6.74 -0.23 4.36
N TYR A 141 -5.46 -0.61 4.23
CA TYR A 141 -4.83 -0.84 2.91
C TYR A 141 -5.61 -1.89 2.10
N LEU A 142 -6.07 -2.94 2.76
CA LEU A 142 -6.82 -4.03 2.12
C LEU A 142 -8.19 -3.60 1.57
N ASP A 143 -8.79 -2.57 2.16
CA ASP A 143 -10.11 -2.07 1.76
C ASP A 143 -10.07 -1.18 0.50
N VAL A 144 -8.87 -0.81 0.03
CA VAL A 144 -8.69 0.12 -1.09
C VAL A 144 -8.04 -0.52 -2.33
N VAL A 145 -7.63 -1.78 -2.23
CA VAL A 145 -7.03 -2.54 -3.34
C VAL A 145 -8.11 -3.13 -4.24
N TYR A 146 -8.22 -2.64 -5.48
CA TYR A 146 -9.29 -3.07 -6.38
C TYR A 146 -8.84 -3.93 -7.56
N ASP A 147 -7.56 -3.84 -7.95
CA ASP A 147 -7.04 -4.51 -9.14
C ASP A 147 -5.53 -4.70 -9.04
N ILE A 148 -4.95 -5.39 -10.03
CA ILE A 148 -3.52 -5.51 -10.25
C ILE A 148 -3.19 -4.95 -11.63
N ALA A 149 -2.15 -4.13 -11.74
CA ALA A 149 -1.56 -3.71 -13.00
C ALA A 149 -0.14 -4.24 -13.13
N VAL A 150 0.27 -4.53 -14.35
CA VAL A 150 1.66 -4.87 -14.65
C VAL A 150 2.29 -3.70 -15.39
N THR A 151 3.26 -3.10 -14.73
CA THR A 151 4.16 -2.11 -15.32
C THR A 151 5.51 -2.78 -15.60
N HIS A 152 6.55 -2.43 -14.89
CA HIS A 152 7.81 -3.18 -14.82
C HIS A 152 7.77 -4.34 -13.80
N SER A 153 6.77 -4.36 -12.93
CA SER A 153 6.41 -5.43 -11.99
C SER A 153 4.91 -5.42 -11.74
N PRO A 154 4.31 -6.53 -11.31
CA PRO A 154 2.92 -6.53 -10.89
C PRO A 154 2.74 -5.67 -9.64
N ARG A 155 1.79 -4.73 -9.69
CA ARG A 155 1.46 -3.81 -8.60
C ARG A 155 -0.03 -3.77 -8.32
N TYR A 156 -0.38 -3.58 -7.08
CA TYR A 156 -1.76 -3.29 -6.71
C TYR A 156 -2.21 -1.94 -7.27
N LEU A 157 -3.48 -1.83 -7.59
CA LEU A 157 -4.13 -0.57 -7.91
C LEU A 157 -5.03 -0.17 -6.74
N ILE A 158 -4.95 1.09 -6.35
CA ILE A 158 -5.60 1.68 -5.20
C ILE A 158 -6.74 2.59 -5.63
N ASN A 159 -7.89 2.46 -4.96
CA ASN A 159 -9.00 3.40 -5.06
C ASN A 159 -9.56 3.68 -3.65
N MET A 160 -9.42 4.91 -3.19
CA MET A 160 -9.88 5.33 -1.86
C MET A 160 -11.41 5.47 -1.75
N GLU A 161 -12.16 5.28 -2.83
CA GLU A 161 -13.64 5.27 -2.85
C GLU A 161 -14.23 3.86 -3.00
N LEU A 162 -13.36 2.84 -2.97
CA LEU A 162 -13.77 1.46 -3.17
C LEU A 162 -14.71 0.97 -2.04
N GLU A 163 -15.76 0.24 -2.40
CA GLU A 163 -16.53 -0.52 -1.42
C GLU A 163 -15.80 -1.84 -1.08
N LYS A 164 -15.90 -2.30 0.17
CA LYS A 164 -15.22 -3.54 0.63
C LYS A 164 -15.54 -4.78 -0.21
N LYS A 165 -16.77 -4.89 -0.71
CA LYS A 165 -17.19 -5.98 -1.62
C LYS A 165 -16.48 -5.97 -2.96
N ASP A 166 -15.93 -4.82 -3.36
CA ASP A 166 -15.30 -4.58 -4.67
C ASP A 166 -13.79 -4.73 -4.65
N THR A 167 -13.19 -5.04 -3.51
CA THR A 167 -11.76 -5.34 -3.42
C THR A 167 -11.41 -6.57 -4.25
N ILE A 168 -10.16 -6.64 -4.71
CA ILE A 168 -9.66 -7.82 -5.43
C ILE A 168 -9.76 -9.07 -4.56
N PHE A 169 -9.57 -8.94 -3.26
CA PHE A 169 -9.63 -10.04 -2.31
C PHE A 169 -11.04 -10.60 -2.18
N SER A 170 -12.04 -9.74 -2.00
CA SER A 170 -13.47 -10.15 -1.96
C SER A 170 -13.92 -10.79 -3.27
N LYS A 171 -13.55 -10.21 -4.42
CA LYS A 171 -13.92 -10.72 -5.75
C LYS A 171 -13.30 -12.07 -6.09
N LYS A 172 -12.15 -12.40 -5.49
CA LYS A 172 -11.40 -13.62 -5.78
C LYS A 172 -11.53 -14.69 -4.70
N GLY A 173 -12.11 -14.36 -3.55
CA GLY A 173 -12.18 -15.27 -2.40
C GLY A 173 -10.78 -15.67 -1.89
N THR A 174 -9.81 -14.75 -1.97
CA THR A 174 -8.45 -14.92 -1.47
C THR A 174 -8.14 -13.84 -0.46
N THR A 175 -7.12 -14.04 0.35
CA THR A 175 -6.65 -13.03 1.27
C THR A 175 -5.39 -12.35 0.75
N TYR A 176 -5.09 -11.19 1.30
CA TYR A 176 -3.83 -10.52 1.03
C TYR A 176 -2.62 -11.37 1.44
N ASP A 177 -2.73 -12.04 2.61
CA ASP A 177 -1.67 -12.91 3.11
C ASP A 177 -1.46 -14.12 2.22
N ASP A 178 -2.51 -14.72 1.66
CA ASP A 178 -2.37 -15.82 0.68
C ASP A 178 -1.53 -15.40 -0.53
N ILE A 179 -1.74 -14.17 -1.01
CA ILE A 179 -0.96 -13.64 -2.13
C ILE A 179 0.47 -13.33 -1.71
N ARG A 180 0.64 -12.64 -0.58
CA ARG A 180 1.92 -12.16 -0.08
C ARG A 180 2.87 -13.30 0.30
N THR A 181 2.35 -14.32 0.97
CA THR A 181 3.15 -15.48 1.44
C THR A 181 3.30 -16.57 0.40
N SER A 182 2.63 -16.46 -0.74
CA SER A 182 2.75 -17.42 -1.81
C SER A 182 4.19 -17.48 -2.33
N PRO A 183 4.79 -18.66 -2.45
CA PRO A 183 6.10 -18.80 -3.08
C PRO A 183 6.10 -18.40 -4.56
N ASP A 184 4.92 -18.28 -5.17
CA ASP A 184 4.73 -17.87 -6.56
C ASP A 184 3.58 -16.86 -6.72
N SER A 185 3.74 -15.68 -6.12
CA SER A 185 2.79 -14.56 -6.26
C SER A 185 2.65 -14.08 -7.72
N ILE A 186 3.67 -14.30 -8.56
CA ILE A 186 3.63 -13.97 -9.98
C ILE A 186 2.63 -14.86 -10.72
N SER A 187 2.56 -16.15 -10.43
CA SER A 187 1.55 -17.05 -11.01
C SER A 187 0.14 -16.68 -10.60
N ILE A 188 -0.07 -16.16 -9.39
CA ILE A 188 -1.36 -15.61 -8.98
C ILE A 188 -1.74 -14.43 -9.87
N ALA A 189 -0.83 -13.48 -10.11
CA ALA A 189 -1.06 -12.37 -11.01
C ALA A 189 -1.36 -12.83 -12.45
N ARG A 190 -0.60 -13.81 -12.97
CA ARG A 190 -0.85 -14.38 -14.31
C ARG A 190 -2.23 -15.00 -14.42
N ARG A 191 -2.65 -15.80 -13.45
CA ARG A 191 -3.99 -16.40 -13.39
C ARG A 191 -5.07 -15.33 -13.38
N TYR A 192 -4.89 -14.31 -12.55
CA TYR A 192 -5.79 -13.18 -12.47
C TYR A 192 -5.99 -12.49 -13.83
N TYR A 193 -4.91 -12.20 -14.54
CA TYR A 193 -4.98 -11.56 -15.87
C TYR A 193 -5.64 -12.46 -16.94
N ARG A 194 -5.37 -13.75 -16.92
CA ARG A 194 -6.04 -14.70 -17.83
C ARG A 194 -7.54 -14.71 -17.63
N GLU A 195 -8.01 -14.80 -16.40
CA GLU A 195 -9.43 -14.77 -16.09
C GLU A 195 -10.08 -13.45 -16.50
N ARG A 196 -9.37 -12.34 -16.27
CA ARG A 196 -9.84 -11.01 -16.69
C ARG A 196 -9.91 -10.88 -18.22
N ALA A 197 -8.92 -11.35 -18.94
CA ALA A 197 -8.92 -11.33 -20.40
C ALA A 197 -10.06 -12.17 -20.97
N LYS A 198 -10.31 -13.37 -20.44
CA LYS A 198 -11.45 -14.22 -20.82
C LYS A 198 -12.79 -13.51 -20.58
N LYS A 199 -12.98 -12.85 -19.44
CA LYS A 199 -14.21 -12.10 -19.13
C LYS A 199 -14.44 -10.91 -20.06
N ASN A 200 -13.39 -10.26 -20.51
CA ASN A 200 -13.46 -9.05 -21.32
C ASN A 200 -13.39 -9.33 -22.84
N ASN A 201 -13.46 -10.60 -23.28
CA ASN A 201 -13.31 -11.03 -24.68
C ASN A 201 -12.07 -10.43 -25.37
N ARG A 202 -11.00 -10.14 -24.63
CA ARG A 202 -9.76 -9.64 -25.20
C ARG A 202 -9.01 -10.79 -25.87
N GLN A 203 -8.81 -10.69 -27.18
CA GLN A 203 -8.06 -11.68 -27.97
C GLN A 203 -6.55 -11.61 -27.72
N GLU A 204 -6.02 -10.45 -27.32
CA GLU A 204 -4.60 -10.27 -27.07
C GLU A 204 -4.29 -10.35 -25.58
N MET A 205 -3.50 -11.36 -25.23
CA MET A 205 -2.88 -11.49 -23.92
C MET A 205 -1.58 -10.68 -23.88
N PRO A 206 -1.24 -10.04 -22.77
CA PRO A 206 0.09 -9.47 -22.62
C PRO A 206 1.16 -10.53 -22.87
N TRP A 207 2.25 -10.16 -23.54
CA TRP A 207 3.35 -11.06 -23.94
C TRP A 207 3.92 -11.93 -22.81
N TRP A 208 3.82 -11.47 -21.56
CA TRP A 208 4.28 -12.17 -20.36
C TRP A 208 3.27 -13.24 -19.85
N ILE A 209 2.11 -13.42 -20.49
CA ILE A 209 1.10 -14.44 -20.18
C ILE A 209 1.07 -15.49 -21.31
N THR A 210 2.18 -16.02 -21.71
CA THR A 210 2.28 -16.80 -22.96
C THR A 210 2.00 -18.28 -22.87
N SER A 211 1.90 -18.92 -21.69
CA SER A 211 1.65 -20.36 -21.60
C SER A 211 0.26 -20.68 -21.04
N GLU A 212 -0.46 -21.58 -21.72
CA GLU A 212 -1.75 -22.11 -21.24
C GLU A 212 -1.56 -23.09 -20.06
N ASN A 213 -0.43 -23.77 -19.98
CA ASN A 213 -0.10 -24.72 -18.93
C ASN A 213 0.88 -24.13 -17.93
N LEU A 214 0.45 -24.03 -16.66
CA LEU A 214 1.29 -23.64 -15.54
C LEU A 214 2.51 -24.56 -15.36
N GLU A 215 2.37 -25.84 -15.73
CA GLU A 215 3.41 -26.87 -15.61
C GLU A 215 4.49 -26.78 -16.70
N SER A 216 4.18 -26.19 -17.86
CA SER A 216 5.16 -26.03 -18.96
C SER A 216 5.92 -24.70 -18.90
N ALA A 217 5.64 -23.85 -17.93
CA ALA A 217 6.33 -22.56 -17.72
C ALA A 217 7.71 -22.74 -17.06
N HIS A 218 8.47 -23.74 -17.48
CA HIS A 218 9.80 -24.01 -16.92
C HIS A 218 10.87 -22.97 -17.23
N SER A 219 10.56 -21.81 -17.85
CA SER A 219 11.64 -20.94 -18.29
C SER A 219 11.38 -19.44 -18.32
N PHE A 220 10.35 -18.93 -17.70
CA PHE A 220 10.30 -17.50 -17.45
C PHE A 220 10.61 -17.20 -15.99
N ASN A 221 11.87 -17.30 -15.61
CA ASN A 221 12.41 -16.51 -14.52
C ASN A 221 12.28 -15.05 -14.94
N ILE A 222 11.25 -14.34 -14.45
CA ILE A 222 11.23 -12.90 -14.50
C ILE A 222 12.31 -12.44 -13.52
N ARG A 223 13.53 -12.39 -14.03
CA ARG A 223 14.63 -11.76 -13.30
C ARG A 223 14.41 -10.26 -13.43
N LEU A 224 14.24 -9.61 -12.31
CA LEU A 224 14.15 -8.16 -12.27
C LEU A 224 15.42 -7.60 -12.94
N TRP A 225 15.30 -6.58 -13.77
CA TRP A 225 16.45 -5.90 -14.39
C TRP A 225 17.57 -5.59 -13.38
N LYS A 226 17.19 -5.27 -12.12
CA LYS A 226 18.13 -5.03 -11.02
C LYS A 226 18.94 -6.28 -10.60
N SER A 227 18.39 -7.48 -10.79
CA SER A 227 19.05 -8.74 -10.42
C SER A 227 19.92 -9.34 -11.53
N LEU A 228 19.92 -8.75 -12.72
CA LEU A 228 20.79 -9.14 -13.82
C LEU A 228 22.19 -8.59 -13.58
N ASP A 229 23.22 -9.38 -13.91
CA ASP A 229 24.59 -8.90 -13.93
C ASP A 229 24.86 -7.95 -15.13
N LEU A 230 26.03 -7.32 -15.15
CA LEU A 230 26.37 -6.34 -16.19
C LEU A 230 26.50 -6.95 -17.60
N ARG A 231 26.84 -8.24 -17.68
CA ARG A 231 26.98 -8.95 -18.96
C ARG A 231 25.62 -9.26 -19.53
N GLU A 232 24.73 -9.85 -18.70
CA GLU A 232 23.35 -10.13 -19.06
C GLU A 232 22.58 -8.86 -19.48
N LYS A 233 22.79 -7.74 -18.78
CA LYS A 233 22.20 -6.45 -19.14
C LYS A 233 22.64 -5.97 -20.52
N ARG A 234 23.93 -6.13 -20.87
CA ARG A 234 24.47 -5.74 -22.18
C ARG A 234 23.95 -6.63 -23.31
N GLU A 235 23.84 -7.94 -23.06
CA GLU A 235 23.31 -8.89 -24.03
C GLU A 235 21.82 -8.63 -24.35
N LEU A 236 21.05 -8.17 -23.37
CA LEU A 236 19.63 -7.83 -23.55
C LEU A 236 19.38 -6.43 -24.14
N GLN A 237 20.41 -5.58 -24.22
CA GLN A 237 20.34 -4.24 -24.82
C GLN A 237 20.88 -4.19 -26.25
N ALA A 238 21.52 -5.25 -26.73
CA ALA A 238 22.05 -5.37 -28.09
C ALA A 238 21.00 -5.87 -29.07
#